data_1200c2eb86f950868fc5ed0f2c54a6b5
#
_entry.id   1200c2eb86f950868fc5ed0f2c54a6b5
#
_cell.length_a   1.000
_cell.length_b   1.000
_cell.length_c   1.000
_cell.angle_alpha   90.00
_cell.angle_beta   90.00
_cell.angle_gamma   90.00
#
_symmetry.space_group_name_H-M   'P 1'
#
loop_
_entity.id
_entity.type
_entity.pdbx_description
1 polymer ?
#
loop_
_entity_poly.entity_id
_entity_poly.type
_entity_poly.pdbx_seq_one_letter_code
_entity_poly.pdbx_strand_id
1 'polypeptide(L)'
;VLEVVTNAEVTNINKQEDFKIETTNGTFTAKKVVNAAGVWAPFIGEMVGIDIPIKPRKGHILVGSRNEPVMMRNVMEFGYLMNKFGRERKVDARTAEHGVALVLEPTESQNFLVGSSRQFVGYDYNIDINVVHTVANRALRFFPKMKDFNLIRAYTGLRPFTEDHLPIVSAVEEVPGFYIAAGHEGDGISLATVTGKLIEQLILEEETIIPVDPLRYDRFKKATVV
;
A
#
# COMPACT_ATOMS: atom_id res chain seq x y z
N VAL A 1 -14.85 -15.92 17.89
CA VAL A 1 -13.70 -16.74 17.44
C VAL A 1 -13.30 -16.24 16.07
N LEU A 2 -12.00 -15.97 15.85
CA LEU A 2 -11.47 -15.64 14.53
C LEU A 2 -11.24 -16.95 13.74
N GLU A 3 -11.78 -17.01 12.53
CA GLU A 3 -11.48 -18.06 11.55
C GLU A 3 -10.65 -17.47 10.42
N VAL A 4 -9.58 -18.16 10.02
CA VAL A 4 -8.72 -17.75 8.89
C VAL A 4 -8.80 -18.82 7.82
N VAL A 5 -9.32 -18.46 6.65
CA VAL A 5 -9.44 -19.36 5.49
C VAL A 5 -8.43 -18.94 4.44
N THR A 6 -7.43 -19.77 4.22
CA THR A 6 -6.38 -19.55 3.21
C THR A 6 -6.76 -20.20 1.87
N ASN A 7 -6.10 -19.78 0.77
CA ASN A 7 -6.38 -20.29 -0.59
C ASN A 7 -7.87 -20.14 -0.99
N ALA A 8 -8.48 -19.04 -0.57
CA ALA A 8 -9.88 -18.71 -0.81
C ALA A 8 -9.95 -17.32 -1.47
N GLU A 9 -9.54 -17.26 -2.73
CA GLU A 9 -9.66 -16.04 -3.53
C GLU A 9 -11.14 -15.71 -3.75
N VAL A 10 -11.52 -14.47 -3.44
CA VAL A 10 -12.89 -13.99 -3.67
C VAL A 10 -13.11 -13.81 -5.17
N THR A 11 -14.08 -14.50 -5.71
CA THR A 11 -14.41 -14.49 -7.14
C THR A 11 -15.70 -13.72 -7.44
N ASN A 12 -16.60 -13.63 -6.45
CA ASN A 12 -17.84 -12.87 -6.58
C ASN A 12 -18.40 -12.49 -5.22
N ILE A 13 -19.06 -11.34 -5.15
CA ILE A 13 -19.84 -10.92 -3.98
C ILE A 13 -21.23 -10.48 -4.44
N ASN A 14 -22.25 -11.15 -3.94
CA ASN A 14 -23.64 -10.81 -4.22
C ASN A 14 -24.33 -10.33 -2.94
N LYS A 15 -24.85 -9.09 -2.96
CA LYS A 15 -25.62 -8.52 -1.86
C LYS A 15 -27.10 -8.75 -2.09
N GLN A 16 -27.71 -9.50 -1.18
CA GLN A 16 -29.15 -9.65 -1.02
C GLN A 16 -29.56 -9.08 0.35
N GLU A 17 -30.20 -9.86 1.20
CA GLU A 17 -30.34 -9.53 2.62
C GLU A 17 -28.97 -9.56 3.30
N ASP A 18 -28.26 -10.68 3.18
CA ASP A 18 -26.87 -10.85 3.56
C ASP A 18 -25.93 -10.83 2.33
N PHE A 19 -24.63 -10.69 2.53
CA PHE A 19 -23.61 -10.87 1.49
C PHE A 19 -23.34 -12.35 1.31
N LYS A 20 -23.45 -12.82 0.06
CA LYS A 20 -22.94 -14.12 -0.38
C LYS A 20 -21.61 -13.92 -1.06
N ILE A 21 -20.54 -14.43 -0.45
CA ILE A 21 -19.15 -14.30 -0.91
C ILE A 21 -18.72 -15.65 -1.50
N GLU A 22 -18.52 -15.68 -2.80
CA GLU A 22 -18.04 -16.86 -3.53
C GLU A 22 -16.52 -16.79 -3.63
N THR A 23 -15.85 -17.88 -3.30
CA THR A 23 -14.40 -18.00 -3.34
C THR A 23 -13.98 -19.27 -4.07
N THR A 24 -12.70 -19.37 -4.41
CA THR A 24 -12.10 -20.58 -4.98
C THR A 24 -12.17 -21.79 -4.04
N ASN A 25 -12.48 -21.58 -2.75
CA ASN A 25 -12.54 -22.61 -1.72
C ASN A 25 -13.87 -22.57 -0.92
N GLY A 26 -14.98 -22.41 -1.62
CA GLY A 26 -16.31 -22.43 -1.04
C GLY A 26 -17.02 -21.09 -1.00
N THR A 27 -18.18 -21.07 -0.38
CA THR A 27 -19.07 -19.90 -0.29
C THR A 27 -19.30 -19.54 1.16
N PHE A 28 -19.24 -18.26 1.48
CA PHE A 28 -19.47 -17.70 2.81
C PHE A 28 -20.66 -16.75 2.79
N THR A 29 -21.34 -16.64 3.91
CA THR A 29 -22.42 -15.67 4.09
C THR A 29 -22.09 -14.76 5.29
N ALA A 30 -22.29 -13.46 5.13
CA ALA A 30 -22.00 -12.47 6.17
C ALA A 30 -22.95 -11.27 6.09
N LYS A 31 -23.31 -10.73 7.24
CA LYS A 31 -24.09 -9.49 7.33
C LYS A 31 -23.28 -8.25 7.00
N LYS A 32 -21.96 -8.30 7.28
CA LYS A 32 -21.02 -7.20 7.09
C LYS A 32 -19.75 -7.72 6.42
N VAL A 33 -19.20 -6.96 5.48
CA VAL A 33 -17.98 -7.28 4.74
C VAL A 33 -17.01 -6.12 4.84
N VAL A 34 -15.76 -6.42 5.15
CA VAL A 34 -14.66 -5.44 5.14
C VAL A 34 -13.72 -5.77 3.99
N ASN A 35 -13.64 -4.86 3.04
CA ASN A 35 -12.67 -4.94 1.95
C ASN A 35 -11.33 -4.39 2.39
N ALA A 36 -10.42 -5.28 2.78
CA ALA A 36 -9.04 -4.96 3.18
C ALA A 36 -8.02 -5.47 2.14
N ALA A 37 -8.42 -5.58 0.86
CA ALA A 37 -7.65 -6.23 -0.19
C ALA A 37 -6.50 -5.37 -0.77
N GLY A 38 -6.16 -4.23 -0.15
CA GLY A 38 -5.02 -3.40 -0.55
C GLY A 38 -5.13 -2.91 -1.99
N VAL A 39 -4.18 -3.26 -2.86
CA VAL A 39 -4.19 -2.86 -4.27
C VAL A 39 -5.28 -3.55 -5.09
N TRP A 40 -5.83 -4.67 -4.59
CA TRP A 40 -6.95 -5.39 -5.23
C TRP A 40 -8.31 -4.94 -4.72
N ALA A 41 -8.37 -3.96 -3.80
CA ALA A 41 -9.63 -3.43 -3.30
C ALA A 41 -10.58 -2.93 -4.40
N PRO A 42 -10.12 -2.33 -5.52
CA PRO A 42 -10.98 -1.97 -6.64
C PRO A 42 -11.77 -3.16 -7.21
N PHE A 43 -11.11 -4.31 -7.45
CA PHE A 43 -11.78 -5.50 -7.98
C PHE A 43 -12.87 -6.03 -7.06
N ILE A 44 -12.63 -5.99 -5.75
CA ILE A 44 -13.66 -6.36 -4.76
C ILE A 44 -14.80 -5.33 -4.75
N GLY A 45 -14.48 -4.05 -4.95
CA GLY A 45 -15.48 -2.99 -5.09
C GLY A 45 -16.39 -3.20 -6.30
N GLU A 46 -15.81 -3.52 -7.46
CA GLU A 46 -16.56 -3.81 -8.70
C GLU A 46 -17.60 -4.92 -8.50
N MET A 47 -17.29 -5.96 -7.70
CA MET A 47 -18.20 -7.06 -7.41
C MET A 47 -19.49 -6.61 -6.68
N VAL A 48 -19.45 -5.47 -6.02
CA VAL A 48 -20.60 -4.87 -5.33
C VAL A 48 -21.07 -3.55 -5.97
N GLY A 49 -20.58 -3.25 -7.17
CA GLY A 49 -21.00 -2.12 -7.99
C GLY A 49 -20.43 -0.76 -7.58
N ILE A 50 -19.29 -0.73 -6.87
CA ILE A 50 -18.61 0.52 -6.49
C ILE A 50 -17.22 0.62 -7.13
N ASP A 51 -16.83 1.84 -7.51
CA ASP A 51 -15.49 2.17 -8.02
C ASP A 51 -14.61 2.70 -6.89
N ILE A 52 -13.61 1.92 -6.48
CA ILE A 52 -12.67 2.32 -5.42
C ILE A 52 -11.41 2.90 -6.08
N PRO A 53 -11.09 4.20 -5.92
CA PRO A 53 -10.05 4.88 -6.67
C PRO A 53 -8.65 4.62 -6.10
N ILE A 54 -8.27 3.34 -6.02
CA ILE A 54 -6.93 2.90 -5.61
C ILE A 54 -6.17 2.44 -6.84
N LYS A 55 -4.94 2.95 -7.03
CA LYS A 55 -4.04 2.58 -8.13
C LYS A 55 -2.81 1.86 -7.58
N PRO A 56 -2.32 0.79 -8.24
CA PRO A 56 -1.07 0.15 -7.84
C PRO A 56 0.12 1.06 -8.16
N ARG A 57 0.93 1.37 -7.14
CA ARG A 57 2.18 2.13 -7.28
C ARG A 57 3.37 1.27 -6.93
N LYS A 58 4.06 0.78 -7.96
CA LYS A 58 5.19 -0.15 -7.85
C LYS A 58 6.40 0.49 -7.18
N GLY A 59 7.04 -0.26 -6.30
CA GLY A 59 8.33 0.06 -5.71
C GLY A 59 9.29 -1.11 -5.78
N HIS A 60 10.58 -0.82 -5.97
CA HIS A 60 11.67 -1.79 -5.94
C HIS A 60 12.39 -1.69 -4.61
N ILE A 61 12.75 -2.84 -4.05
CA ILE A 61 13.60 -2.97 -2.86
C ILE A 61 14.77 -3.89 -3.20
N LEU A 62 15.98 -3.46 -2.84
CA LEU A 62 17.19 -4.26 -2.92
C LEU A 62 17.51 -4.80 -1.53
N VAL A 63 17.92 -6.05 -1.47
CA VAL A 63 18.37 -6.70 -0.23
C VAL A 63 19.87 -6.86 -0.29
N GLY A 64 20.57 -6.18 0.61
CA GLY A 64 22.02 -6.31 0.77
C GLY A 64 22.38 -7.53 1.62
N SER A 65 23.58 -8.08 1.37
CA SER A 65 24.14 -9.15 2.18
C SER A 65 24.40 -8.69 3.61
N ARG A 66 24.57 -9.66 4.50
CA ARG A 66 25.05 -9.40 5.86
C ARG A 66 26.45 -8.81 5.80
N ASN A 67 26.66 -7.66 6.43
CA ASN A 67 27.94 -6.94 6.51
C ASN A 67 28.05 -6.25 7.86
N GLU A 68 29.23 -5.67 8.14
CA GLU A 68 29.34 -4.75 9.26
C GLU A 68 28.28 -3.64 9.13
N PRO A 69 27.62 -3.27 10.22
CA PRO A 69 26.54 -2.29 10.17
C PRO A 69 27.06 -0.93 9.67
N VAL A 70 26.57 -0.50 8.53
CA VAL A 70 26.82 0.86 8.01
C VAL A 70 26.02 1.89 8.80
N MET A 71 24.92 1.44 9.39
CA MET A 71 24.03 2.26 10.22
C MET A 71 23.28 1.38 11.22
N MET A 72 22.85 2.03 12.30
CA MET A 72 22.12 1.38 13.40
C MET A 72 20.61 1.73 13.38
N ARG A 73 20.17 2.56 12.44
CA ARG A 73 18.79 3.08 12.36
C ARG A 73 18.38 3.24 10.92
N ASN A 74 17.06 3.27 10.69
CA ASN A 74 16.50 3.59 9.39
C ASN A 74 16.92 5.01 8.97
N VAL A 75 17.37 5.14 7.73
CA VAL A 75 17.75 6.42 7.13
C VAL A 75 16.90 6.65 5.89
N MET A 76 16.30 7.82 5.83
CA MET A 76 15.50 8.25 4.69
C MET A 76 15.97 9.60 4.21
N GLU A 77 16.24 9.74 2.91
CA GLU A 77 16.51 11.07 2.36
C GLU A 77 15.24 11.94 2.37
N PHE A 78 15.39 13.23 2.58
CA PHE A 78 14.27 14.16 2.55
C PHE A 78 13.50 14.12 1.20
N GLY A 79 14.21 13.84 0.11
CA GLY A 79 13.63 13.62 -1.20
C GLY A 79 12.58 12.51 -1.26
N TYR A 80 12.58 11.57 -0.32
CA TYR A 80 11.53 10.56 -0.19
C TYR A 80 10.18 11.20 0.14
N LEU A 81 10.14 12.12 1.09
CA LEU A 81 8.93 12.86 1.45
C LEU A 81 8.47 13.76 0.31
N MET A 82 9.41 14.44 -0.36
CA MET A 82 9.10 15.24 -1.54
C MET A 82 8.39 14.40 -2.62
N ASN A 83 8.92 13.23 -2.95
CA ASN A 83 8.30 12.32 -3.91
C ASN A 83 6.95 11.76 -3.42
N LYS A 84 6.83 11.48 -2.12
CA LYS A 84 5.59 10.95 -1.53
C LYS A 84 4.43 11.90 -1.74
N PHE A 85 4.68 13.20 -1.58
CA PHE A 85 3.66 14.26 -1.69
C PHE A 85 3.70 15.00 -3.03
N GLY A 86 4.25 14.39 -4.09
CA GLY A 86 4.24 14.94 -5.45
C GLY A 86 5.00 16.27 -5.61
N ARG A 87 5.91 16.60 -4.69
CA ARG A 87 6.70 17.84 -4.78
C ARG A 87 7.93 17.63 -5.68
N GLU A 88 8.22 18.63 -6.49
CA GLU A 88 9.41 18.64 -7.34
C GLU A 88 10.69 18.65 -6.53
N ARG A 89 11.70 17.97 -7.03
CA ARG A 89 13.06 17.98 -6.51
C ARG A 89 14.10 17.99 -7.63
N LYS A 90 15.23 18.61 -7.38
CA LYS A 90 16.36 18.66 -8.32
C LYS A 90 17.17 17.37 -8.20
N VAL A 91 16.98 16.46 -9.15
CA VAL A 91 17.74 15.21 -9.28
C VAL A 91 18.02 14.93 -10.74
N ASP A 92 18.89 13.96 -11.04
CA ASP A 92 19.12 13.51 -12.41
C ASP A 92 17.86 12.90 -13.04
N ALA A 93 17.82 12.86 -14.36
CA ALA A 93 16.65 12.43 -15.13
C ALA A 93 16.18 11.01 -14.76
N ARG A 94 17.10 10.06 -14.60
CA ARG A 94 16.74 8.67 -14.25
C ARG A 94 16.14 8.56 -12.85
N THR A 95 16.73 9.28 -11.90
CA THR A 95 16.20 9.35 -10.52
C THR A 95 14.79 9.95 -10.50
N ALA A 96 14.53 10.97 -11.32
CA ALA A 96 13.21 11.57 -11.46
C ALA A 96 12.22 10.61 -12.15
N GLU A 97 12.59 10.05 -13.30
CA GLU A 97 11.77 9.13 -14.10
C GLU A 97 11.27 7.92 -13.28
N HIS A 98 12.16 7.30 -12.50
CA HIS A 98 11.82 6.14 -11.69
C HIS A 98 11.25 6.49 -10.30
N GLY A 99 11.11 7.77 -9.98
CA GLY A 99 10.65 8.23 -8.67
C GLY A 99 11.53 7.72 -7.52
N VAL A 100 12.86 7.57 -7.76
CA VAL A 100 13.78 7.00 -6.79
C VAL A 100 14.12 7.99 -5.69
N ALA A 101 14.00 7.54 -4.46
CA ALA A 101 14.47 8.24 -3.26
C ALA A 101 15.00 7.22 -2.24
N LEU A 102 16.11 7.55 -1.59
CA LEU A 102 16.74 6.61 -0.66
C LEU A 102 15.90 6.39 0.60
N VAL A 103 15.65 5.13 0.89
CA VAL A 103 15.32 4.61 2.20
C VAL A 103 16.25 3.44 2.46
N LEU A 104 16.92 3.41 3.59
CA LEU A 104 17.86 2.37 3.96
C LEU A 104 17.49 1.87 5.36
N GLU A 105 17.19 0.57 5.45
CA GLU A 105 16.66 -0.07 6.66
C GLU A 105 17.56 -1.25 7.05
N PRO A 106 18.27 -1.18 8.18
CA PRO A 106 18.99 -2.32 8.73
C PRO A 106 17.97 -3.35 9.28
N THR A 107 18.31 -4.63 9.18
CA THR A 107 17.52 -5.71 9.76
C THR A 107 18.25 -6.33 10.96
N GLU A 108 17.52 -7.04 11.83
CA GLU A 108 18.12 -7.76 12.96
C GLU A 108 19.15 -8.80 12.53
N SER A 109 18.99 -9.42 11.35
CA SER A 109 19.94 -10.36 10.77
C SER A 109 21.17 -9.71 10.18
N GLN A 110 21.35 -8.39 10.35
CA GLN A 110 22.45 -7.58 9.81
C GLN A 110 22.47 -7.48 8.28
N ASN A 111 21.39 -7.85 7.62
CA ASN A 111 21.11 -7.45 6.25
C ASN A 111 20.62 -6.00 6.21
N PHE A 112 20.47 -5.45 5.03
CA PHE A 112 19.85 -4.14 4.87
C PHE A 112 18.94 -4.12 3.64
N LEU A 113 17.89 -3.33 3.74
CA LEU A 113 16.97 -3.08 2.64
C LEU A 113 17.25 -1.69 2.08
N VAL A 114 17.33 -1.59 0.76
CA VAL A 114 17.54 -0.33 0.06
C VAL A 114 16.34 -0.07 -0.84
N GLY A 115 15.63 0.96 -0.57
CA GLY A 115 14.49 1.42 -1.37
C GLY A 115 14.65 2.89 -1.75
N SER A 116 13.75 3.48 -2.47
CA SER A 116 12.71 2.78 -3.19
C SER A 116 12.36 3.58 -4.43
N SER A 117 11.68 2.95 -5.36
CA SER A 117 11.12 3.61 -6.55
C SER A 117 9.61 3.86 -6.41
N ARG A 118 9.04 4.64 -7.34
CA ARG A 118 7.60 4.91 -7.44
C ARG A 118 7.20 5.00 -8.90
N GLN A 119 6.49 3.99 -9.39
CA GLN A 119 6.08 3.92 -10.78
C GLN A 119 4.62 3.49 -10.89
N PHE A 120 3.87 4.08 -11.80
CA PHE A 120 2.52 3.66 -12.16
C PHE A 120 2.60 2.81 -13.42
N VAL A 121 2.69 1.49 -13.25
CA VAL A 121 2.87 0.49 -14.31
C VAL A 121 1.82 -0.63 -14.25
N GLY A 122 0.68 -0.35 -13.60
CA GLY A 122 -0.35 -1.35 -13.37
C GLY A 122 0.09 -2.44 -12.39
N TYR A 123 -0.45 -3.63 -12.57
CA TYR A 123 -0.17 -4.80 -11.72
C TYR A 123 1.09 -5.57 -12.16
N ASP A 124 2.11 -4.84 -12.61
CA ASP A 124 3.39 -5.42 -13.03
C ASP A 124 4.33 -5.63 -11.83
N TYR A 125 4.75 -6.88 -11.60
CA TYR A 125 5.70 -7.29 -10.56
C TYR A 125 7.11 -7.54 -11.09
N ASN A 126 7.35 -7.35 -12.40
CA ASN A 126 8.67 -7.59 -12.97
C ASN A 126 9.72 -6.63 -12.39
N ILE A 127 10.92 -7.14 -12.19
CA ILE A 127 12.05 -6.33 -11.74
C ILE A 127 12.65 -5.62 -12.96
N ASP A 128 12.71 -4.29 -12.91
CA ASP A 128 13.41 -3.47 -13.91
C ASP A 128 14.85 -3.22 -13.46
N ILE A 129 15.80 -3.72 -14.22
CA ILE A 129 17.24 -3.60 -13.91
C ILE A 129 17.71 -2.16 -13.93
N ASN A 130 17.11 -1.28 -14.73
CA ASN A 130 17.46 0.13 -14.76
C ASN A 130 17.02 0.84 -13.47
N VAL A 131 15.87 0.45 -12.91
CA VAL A 131 15.41 0.93 -11.61
C VAL A 131 16.32 0.41 -10.50
N VAL A 132 16.70 -0.88 -10.54
CA VAL A 132 17.67 -1.48 -9.60
C VAL A 132 18.98 -0.69 -9.60
N HIS A 133 19.54 -0.41 -10.77
CA HIS A 133 20.77 0.40 -10.90
C HIS A 133 20.56 1.82 -10.35
N THR A 134 19.43 2.44 -10.61
CA THR A 134 19.15 3.80 -10.13
C THR A 134 19.04 3.84 -8.60
N VAL A 135 18.38 2.85 -7.98
CA VAL A 135 18.29 2.72 -6.52
C VAL A 135 19.67 2.48 -5.90
N ALA A 136 20.45 1.55 -6.48
CA ALA A 136 21.82 1.26 -6.00
C ALA A 136 22.74 2.49 -6.10
N ASN A 137 22.75 3.18 -7.24
CA ASN A 137 23.53 4.41 -7.43
C ASN A 137 23.09 5.52 -6.44
N ARG A 138 21.79 5.61 -6.17
CA ARG A 138 21.28 6.56 -5.18
C ARG A 138 21.80 6.25 -3.78
N ALA A 139 21.86 4.98 -3.39
CA ALA A 139 22.42 4.54 -2.12
C ALA A 139 23.91 4.86 -2.01
N LEU A 140 24.69 4.56 -3.06
CA LEU A 140 26.14 4.83 -3.11
C LEU A 140 26.47 6.33 -2.98
N ARG A 141 25.60 7.19 -3.46
CA ARG A 141 25.77 8.64 -3.32
C ARG A 141 25.75 9.10 -1.86
N PHE A 142 24.93 8.46 -1.01
CA PHE A 142 24.82 8.78 0.42
C PHE A 142 25.79 7.96 1.27
N PHE A 143 26.04 6.72 0.86
CA PHE A 143 26.85 5.73 1.58
C PHE A 143 27.90 5.10 0.65
N PRO A 144 28.99 5.80 0.29
CA PRO A 144 30.01 5.30 -0.65
C PRO A 144 30.64 3.96 -0.23
N LYS A 145 30.70 3.66 1.06
CA LYS A 145 31.22 2.36 1.56
C LYS A 145 30.39 1.16 1.10
N MET A 146 29.15 1.37 0.69
CA MET A 146 28.30 0.28 0.19
C MET A 146 28.73 -0.27 -1.18
N LYS A 147 29.69 0.36 -1.85
CA LYS A 147 30.23 -0.14 -3.13
C LYS A 147 30.80 -1.57 -3.05
N ASP A 148 31.25 -1.95 -1.86
CA ASP A 148 31.87 -3.26 -1.61
C ASP A 148 30.84 -4.30 -1.10
N PHE A 149 29.56 -3.93 -1.01
CA PHE A 149 28.51 -4.80 -0.52
C PHE A 149 27.82 -5.55 -1.66
N ASN A 150 27.53 -6.82 -1.41
CA ASN A 150 26.79 -7.63 -2.36
C ASN A 150 25.27 -7.46 -2.17
N LEU A 151 24.55 -7.42 -3.28
CA LEU A 151 23.11 -7.57 -3.30
C LEU A 151 22.77 -9.06 -3.43
N ILE A 152 21.95 -9.57 -2.53
CA ILE A 152 21.48 -10.96 -2.56
C ILE A 152 20.18 -11.09 -3.37
N ARG A 153 19.37 -10.03 -3.38
CA ARG A 153 18.03 -10.08 -3.97
C ARG A 153 17.54 -8.68 -4.32
N ALA A 154 16.69 -8.61 -5.34
CA ALA A 154 15.77 -7.52 -5.55
C ALA A 154 14.33 -8.07 -5.57
N TYR A 155 13.37 -7.29 -5.14
CA TYR A 155 11.95 -7.60 -5.27
C TYR A 155 11.13 -6.34 -5.46
N THR A 156 9.89 -6.51 -5.91
CA THR A 156 8.94 -5.43 -6.12
C THR A 156 7.69 -5.64 -5.29
N GLY A 157 7.00 -4.55 -5.03
CA GLY A 157 5.69 -4.56 -4.38
C GLY A 157 4.82 -3.43 -4.91
N LEU A 158 3.51 -3.60 -4.82
CA LEU A 158 2.53 -2.63 -5.24
C LEU A 158 1.92 -1.95 -4.01
N ARG A 159 2.06 -0.63 -3.93
CA ARG A 159 1.43 0.17 -2.87
C ARG A 159 0.04 0.58 -3.32
N PRO A 160 -0.98 0.45 -2.48
CA PRO A 160 -2.34 0.93 -2.77
C PRO A 160 -2.37 2.47 -2.66
N PHE A 161 -2.19 3.13 -3.80
CA PHE A 161 -2.11 4.59 -3.89
C PHE A 161 -3.49 5.21 -4.05
N THR A 162 -3.75 6.28 -3.31
CA THR A 162 -4.89 7.20 -3.46
C THR A 162 -4.38 8.58 -3.87
N GLU A 163 -5.16 9.32 -4.65
CA GLU A 163 -4.70 10.61 -5.21
C GLU A 163 -4.47 11.70 -4.14
N ASP A 164 -5.19 11.62 -3.04
CA ASP A 164 -5.06 12.54 -1.89
C ASP A 164 -4.07 12.05 -0.82
N HIS A 165 -3.43 10.89 -1.04
CA HIS A 165 -2.49 10.26 -0.10
C HIS A 165 -3.09 9.84 1.26
N LEU A 166 -4.41 9.80 1.38
CA LEU A 166 -5.11 9.33 2.58
C LEU A 166 -5.71 7.95 2.34
N PRO A 167 -5.69 7.05 3.33
CA PRO A 167 -6.38 5.77 3.21
C PRO A 167 -7.90 5.95 3.14
N ILE A 168 -8.58 4.93 2.67
CA ILE A 168 -10.04 4.84 2.73
C ILE A 168 -10.38 3.93 3.91
N VAL A 169 -10.99 4.52 4.95
CA VAL A 169 -11.51 3.82 6.13
C VAL A 169 -12.95 4.27 6.32
N SER A 170 -13.89 3.54 5.74
CA SER A 170 -15.25 4.01 5.54
C SER A 170 -16.28 2.89 5.44
N ALA A 171 -17.47 3.13 5.96
CA ALA A 171 -18.66 2.46 5.44
C ALA A 171 -18.99 2.97 4.04
N VAL A 172 -19.65 2.15 3.23
CA VAL A 172 -20.13 2.50 1.88
C VAL A 172 -21.66 2.65 1.95
N GLU A 173 -22.16 3.88 1.83
CA GLU A 173 -23.60 4.18 1.99
C GLU A 173 -24.46 3.48 0.93
N GLU A 174 -23.96 3.35 -0.30
CA GLU A 174 -24.68 2.68 -1.40
C GLU A 174 -24.79 1.18 -1.23
N VAL A 175 -23.94 0.59 -0.40
CA VAL A 175 -23.91 -0.86 -0.13
C VAL A 175 -23.89 -1.07 1.39
N PRO A 176 -25.06 -0.95 2.07
CA PRO A 176 -25.12 -1.08 3.52
C PRO A 176 -24.52 -2.39 4.02
N GLY A 177 -23.62 -2.27 5.01
CA GLY A 177 -22.85 -3.40 5.55
C GLY A 177 -21.52 -3.68 4.83
N PHE A 178 -21.19 -2.93 3.78
CA PHE A 178 -19.87 -3.00 3.14
C PHE A 178 -18.95 -1.88 3.63
N TYR A 179 -17.73 -2.24 3.99
CA TYR A 179 -16.72 -1.32 4.53
C TYR A 179 -15.43 -1.43 3.73
N ILE A 180 -14.66 -0.34 3.66
CA ILE A 180 -13.35 -0.29 3.00
C ILE A 180 -12.29 0.05 4.04
N ALA A 181 -11.18 -0.71 4.02
CA ALA A 181 -9.98 -0.51 4.83
C ALA A 181 -8.74 -0.69 3.94
N ALA A 182 -8.46 0.27 3.06
CA ALA A 182 -7.42 0.16 2.05
C ALA A 182 -6.83 1.53 1.67
N GLY A 183 -5.84 1.57 0.77
CA GLY A 183 -5.29 2.84 0.28
C GLY A 183 -4.17 3.44 1.12
N HIS A 184 -3.54 2.69 2.01
CA HIS A 184 -2.54 3.17 2.98
C HIS A 184 -1.14 3.41 2.37
N GLU A 185 -0.96 3.24 1.07
CA GLU A 185 0.34 3.32 0.42
C GLU A 185 1.43 2.45 1.09
N GLY A 186 2.53 3.08 1.54
CA GLY A 186 3.63 2.40 2.24
C GLY A 186 3.47 2.35 3.76
N ASP A 187 2.43 2.95 4.32
CA ASP A 187 2.26 3.11 5.77
C ASP A 187 1.29 2.10 6.39
N GLY A 188 0.74 1.19 5.58
CA GLY A 188 -0.32 0.27 5.99
C GLY A 188 0.04 -0.63 7.18
N ILE A 189 1.28 -1.10 7.27
CA ILE A 189 1.74 -1.93 8.39
C ILE A 189 1.64 -1.16 9.70
N SER A 190 2.15 0.08 9.74
CA SER A 190 2.12 0.93 10.94
C SER A 190 0.71 1.38 11.32
N LEU A 191 -0.17 1.55 10.33
CA LEU A 191 -1.53 2.04 10.53
C LEU A 191 -2.57 0.92 10.72
N ALA A 192 -2.19 -0.35 10.55
CA ALA A 192 -3.12 -1.49 10.58
C ALA A 192 -3.93 -1.56 11.87
N THR A 193 -3.30 -1.33 13.02
CA THR A 193 -3.95 -1.42 14.33
C THR A 193 -5.02 -0.35 14.53
N VAL A 194 -4.70 0.91 14.20
CA VAL A 194 -5.68 2.00 14.30
C VAL A 194 -6.79 1.84 13.25
N THR A 195 -6.46 1.40 12.04
CA THR A 195 -7.44 1.11 11.00
C THR A 195 -8.43 0.04 11.45
N GLY A 196 -7.92 -1.06 12.06
CA GLY A 196 -8.77 -2.11 12.60
C GLY A 196 -9.72 -1.59 13.68
N LYS A 197 -9.22 -0.73 14.60
CA LYS A 197 -10.06 -0.11 15.63
C LYS A 197 -11.14 0.81 15.05
N LEU A 198 -10.79 1.62 14.04
CA LEU A 198 -11.76 2.49 13.38
C LEU A 198 -12.85 1.69 12.65
N ILE A 199 -12.48 0.62 11.94
CA ILE A 199 -13.45 -0.26 11.27
C ILE A 199 -14.35 -0.96 12.29
N GLU A 200 -13.81 -1.43 13.43
CA GLU A 200 -14.62 -1.98 14.51
C GLU A 200 -15.68 -0.97 14.99
N GLN A 201 -15.26 0.26 15.30
CA GLN A 201 -16.16 1.32 15.76
C GLN A 201 -17.22 1.68 14.72
N LEU A 202 -16.84 1.79 13.44
CA LEU A 202 -17.80 2.00 12.34
C LEU A 202 -18.81 0.84 12.22
N ILE A 203 -18.38 -0.40 12.40
CA ILE A 203 -19.22 -1.59 12.36
C ILE A 203 -20.20 -1.62 13.53
N LEU A 204 -19.77 -1.20 14.72
CA LEU A 204 -20.58 -1.16 15.93
C LEU A 204 -21.40 0.14 16.07
N GLU A 205 -21.24 1.07 15.14
CA GLU A 205 -21.90 2.40 15.17
C GLU A 205 -21.52 3.21 16.43
N GLU A 206 -20.28 3.04 16.88
CA GLU A 206 -19.69 3.76 18.01
C GLU A 206 -18.96 5.03 17.54
N GLU A 207 -18.73 5.97 18.47
CA GLU A 207 -17.87 7.13 18.22
C GLU A 207 -16.43 6.70 17.96
N THR A 208 -15.84 7.19 16.88
CA THR A 208 -14.49 6.83 16.48
C THR A 208 -13.43 7.60 17.28
N ILE A 209 -12.34 6.93 17.66
CA ILE A 209 -11.23 7.52 18.45
C ILE A 209 -10.53 8.70 17.77
N ILE A 210 -10.68 8.85 16.47
CA ILE A 210 -10.25 10.00 15.67
C ILE A 210 -11.32 10.29 14.62
N PRO A 211 -11.46 11.55 14.13
CA PRO A 211 -12.37 11.87 13.05
C PRO A 211 -12.07 11.07 11.78
N VAL A 212 -13.09 10.41 11.22
CA VAL A 212 -12.96 9.60 9.99
C VAL A 212 -13.46 10.32 8.73
N ASP A 213 -14.05 11.51 8.85
CA ASP A 213 -14.57 12.26 7.71
C ASP A 213 -13.56 12.44 6.58
N PRO A 214 -12.25 12.76 6.84
CA PRO A 214 -11.24 12.85 5.79
C PRO A 214 -10.91 11.51 5.13
N LEU A 215 -11.31 10.38 5.74
CA LEU A 215 -11.02 9.02 5.29
C LEU A 215 -12.20 8.36 4.59
N ARG A 216 -13.33 9.04 4.50
CA ARG A 216 -14.55 8.50 3.89
C ARG A 216 -14.37 8.25 2.40
N TYR A 217 -15.01 7.18 1.92
CA TYR A 217 -15.00 6.80 0.50
C TYR A 217 -15.65 7.86 -0.40
N ASP A 218 -16.74 8.47 0.08
CA ASP A 218 -17.54 9.46 -0.67
C ASP A 218 -16.78 10.76 -1.01
N ARG A 219 -15.64 11.03 -0.36
CA ARG A 219 -14.78 12.18 -0.69
C ARG A 219 -14.25 12.14 -2.15
N PHE A 220 -14.26 10.97 -2.78
CA PHE A 220 -13.89 10.81 -4.19
C PHE A 220 -15.05 10.96 -5.16
N LYS A 221 -16.29 11.00 -4.67
CA LYS A 221 -17.44 11.28 -5.51
C LYS A 221 -17.39 12.74 -5.94
N LYS A 222 -17.39 12.98 -7.24
CA LYS A 222 -17.55 14.34 -7.74
C LYS A 222 -18.90 14.87 -7.22
N ALA A 223 -18.89 16.02 -6.56
CA ALA A 223 -20.14 16.71 -6.25
C ALA A 223 -20.91 16.83 -7.56
N THR A 224 -22.03 16.15 -7.64
CA THR A 224 -22.96 16.34 -8.76
C THR A 224 -23.44 17.77 -8.61
N VAL A 225 -22.88 18.68 -9.41
CA VAL A 225 -23.38 20.05 -9.52
C VAL A 225 -24.75 19.92 -10.18
N VAL A 226 -25.79 20.08 -9.36
CA VAL A 226 -27.18 20.18 -9.80
C VAL A 226 -27.40 21.57 -10.37
#